data_250d1a7827967dc2479a425b33b9444d
#
_entry.id   250d1a7827967dc2479a425b33b9444d
#
_cell.length_a   1.000
_cell.length_b   1.000
_cell.length_c   1.000
_cell.angle_alpha   90.00
_cell.angle_beta   90.00
_cell.angle_gamma   90.00
#
_symmetry.space_group_name_H-M   'P 1'
#
loop_
_entity.id
_entity.type
_entity.pdbx_description
1 polymer ?
#
loop_
_entity_poly.entity_id
_entity_poly.type
_entity_poly.pdbx_seq_one_letter_code
_entity_poly.pdbx_strand_id
1 'polypeptide(L)'
;MIVRVPGTSANLGPGYDCMGMAFKLYNDFHFEETDFMSEEDKESLMYKTVEFFYKENNLEAPKLKITVDANVPMTRGLGSSATCIDAALLFANEFSNLNLEKQKLLEYATRIEGHPDNVLPAFLGGLVCASYDDGLVYYKAEVSEKFKFTLLVADFAMETKLARKAVKDTLSLDHVISNIAKSNLIFQAMRIGDMDMLRRSAKDYIHEPYRKVLIEDYDMLKEIANKNESVLFISGAGSSLLVISDSNNKNIDTAFDNLGTKAKWKAINLEVDNDGAYILR
;
A
#
# COMPACT_ATOMS: atom_id res chain seq x y z
N MET A 1 -19.34 14.02 7.32
CA MET A 1 -19.21 12.89 6.34
C MET A 1 -18.11 11.97 6.82
N ILE A 2 -18.27 10.66 6.68
CA ILE A 2 -17.25 9.68 7.08
C ILE A 2 -16.79 8.93 5.83
N VAL A 3 -15.49 8.85 5.61
CA VAL A 3 -14.87 8.09 4.51
C VAL A 3 -14.01 6.98 5.09
N ARG A 4 -14.26 5.74 4.66
CA ARG A 4 -13.47 4.57 5.03
C ARG A 4 -12.50 4.21 3.93
N VAL A 5 -11.23 4.01 4.27
CA VAL A 5 -10.18 3.68 3.30
C VAL A 5 -9.33 2.52 3.81
N PRO A 6 -9.12 1.46 3.01
CA PRO A 6 -8.29 0.33 3.39
C PRO A 6 -6.79 0.67 3.33
N GLY A 7 -6.02 0.08 4.22
CA GLY A 7 -4.56 0.06 4.13
C GLY A 7 -4.07 -0.83 3.01
N THR A 8 -2.84 -0.60 2.56
CA THR A 8 -2.27 -1.28 1.39
C THR A 8 -0.87 -1.81 1.65
N SER A 9 -0.47 -2.82 0.88
CA SER A 9 0.92 -3.24 0.75
C SER A 9 1.35 -3.02 -0.70
N ALA A 10 2.35 -2.19 -0.89
CA ALA A 10 2.88 -1.82 -2.20
C ALA A 10 4.17 -2.57 -2.54
N ASN A 11 4.60 -2.47 -3.78
CA ASN A 11 5.78 -3.07 -4.38
C ASN A 11 5.66 -4.58 -4.62
N LEU A 12 5.27 -5.38 -3.64
CA LEU A 12 5.09 -6.85 -3.73
C LEU A 12 6.29 -7.52 -4.45
N GLY A 13 7.51 -7.26 -3.95
CA GLY A 13 8.76 -7.71 -4.56
C GLY A 13 9.05 -7.01 -5.90
N PRO A 14 9.08 -7.70 -7.05
CA PRO A 14 9.47 -7.11 -8.34
C PRO A 14 8.53 -6.02 -8.91
N GLY A 15 7.42 -5.70 -8.23
CA GLY A 15 6.46 -4.68 -8.66
C GLY A 15 6.72 -3.28 -8.12
N TYR A 16 7.99 -2.90 -7.96
CA TYR A 16 8.40 -1.61 -7.40
C TYR A 16 7.72 -0.41 -8.09
N ASP A 17 7.08 0.45 -7.28
CA ASP A 17 6.34 1.66 -7.66
C ASP A 17 5.18 1.44 -8.67
N CYS A 18 4.83 0.18 -8.99
CA CYS A 18 3.78 -0.11 -9.96
C CYS A 18 2.71 -1.13 -9.48
N MET A 19 2.96 -1.86 -8.39
CA MET A 19 2.04 -2.90 -7.93
C MET A 19 1.73 -2.77 -6.45
N GLY A 20 0.45 -2.90 -6.10
CA GLY A 20 0.01 -2.89 -4.71
C GLY A 20 -1.31 -3.62 -4.51
N MET A 21 -1.64 -3.88 -3.25
CA MET A 21 -2.82 -4.63 -2.85
C MET A 21 -3.45 -4.05 -1.60
N ALA A 22 -4.78 -3.99 -1.57
CA ALA A 22 -5.55 -3.50 -0.44
C ALA A 22 -5.93 -4.62 0.54
N PHE A 23 -6.02 -4.28 1.82
CA PHE A 23 -6.38 -5.20 2.90
C PHE A 23 -7.47 -4.63 3.78
N LYS A 24 -8.30 -5.49 4.38
CA LYS A 24 -9.35 -5.14 5.33
C LYS A 24 -8.77 -4.66 6.68
N LEU A 25 -8.01 -3.61 6.62
CA LEU A 25 -7.45 -2.86 7.73
C LEU A 25 -7.70 -1.38 7.43
N TYR A 26 -8.65 -0.74 8.10
CA TYR A 26 -9.21 0.53 7.65
C TYR A 26 -8.85 1.69 8.56
N ASN A 27 -8.70 2.88 7.95
CA ASN A 27 -8.84 4.15 8.62
C ASN A 27 -10.21 4.75 8.28
N ASP A 28 -10.88 5.35 9.28
CA ASP A 28 -12.11 6.11 9.10
C ASP A 28 -11.82 7.60 9.30
N PHE A 29 -12.14 8.39 8.28
CA PHE A 29 -11.89 9.83 8.24
C PHE A 29 -13.19 10.60 8.38
N HIS A 30 -13.28 11.43 9.42
CA HIS A 30 -14.45 12.25 9.71
C HIS A 30 -14.20 13.68 9.25
N PHE A 31 -15.00 14.16 8.32
CA PHE A 31 -14.94 15.53 7.78
C PHE A 31 -16.18 16.31 8.23
N GLU A 32 -15.95 17.44 8.90
CA GLU A 32 -16.99 18.34 9.38
C GLU A 32 -16.67 19.77 8.96
N GLU A 33 -17.67 20.48 8.42
CA GLU A 33 -17.53 21.91 8.12
C GLU A 33 -17.39 22.72 9.44
N THR A 34 -16.54 23.74 9.44
CA THR A 34 -16.28 24.55 10.62
C THR A 34 -16.04 26.03 10.24
N ASP A 35 -16.32 26.94 11.15
CA ASP A 35 -15.98 28.36 10.97
C ASP A 35 -14.50 28.66 11.25
N PHE A 36 -13.83 27.77 12.01
CA PHE A 36 -12.45 27.96 12.44
C PHE A 36 -11.60 26.71 12.15
N MET A 37 -10.42 26.94 11.59
CA MET A 37 -9.39 25.90 11.41
C MET A 37 -8.14 26.27 12.19
N SER A 38 -7.56 25.26 12.88
CA SER A 38 -6.22 25.37 13.46
C SER A 38 -5.14 25.41 12.37
N GLU A 39 -3.95 25.90 12.68
CA GLU A 39 -2.82 25.81 11.75
C GLU A 39 -2.41 24.33 11.50
N GLU A 40 -2.57 23.46 12.49
CA GLU A 40 -2.30 22.03 12.37
C GLU A 40 -3.24 21.38 11.35
N ASP A 41 -4.54 21.70 11.39
CA ASP A 41 -5.51 21.21 10.41
C ASP A 41 -5.14 21.64 8.99
N LYS A 42 -4.76 22.91 8.80
CA LYS A 42 -4.36 23.46 7.49
C LYS A 42 -3.10 22.78 6.94
N GLU A 43 -2.15 22.46 7.80
CA GLU A 43 -0.90 21.80 7.41
C GLU A 43 -1.04 20.28 7.20
N SER A 44 -2.19 19.69 7.58
CA SER A 44 -2.43 18.27 7.40
C SER A 44 -2.43 17.85 5.93
N LEU A 45 -1.96 16.62 5.64
CA LEU A 45 -1.98 16.07 4.28
C LEU A 45 -3.40 16.00 3.73
N MET A 46 -4.39 15.69 4.57
CA MET A 46 -5.79 15.59 4.19
C MET A 46 -6.32 16.94 3.71
N TYR A 47 -6.11 18.00 4.47
CA TYR A 47 -6.60 19.31 4.08
C TYR A 47 -5.86 19.87 2.85
N LYS A 48 -4.55 19.69 2.75
CA LYS A 48 -3.77 20.01 1.54
C LYS A 48 -4.28 19.31 0.30
N THR A 49 -4.75 18.06 0.46
CA THR A 49 -5.38 17.31 -0.63
C THR A 49 -6.73 17.89 -1.01
N VAL A 50 -7.56 18.31 -0.03
CA VAL A 50 -8.81 19.03 -0.29
C VAL A 50 -8.52 20.34 -1.03
N GLU A 51 -7.58 21.17 -0.55
CA GLU A 51 -7.19 22.42 -1.22
C GLU A 51 -6.73 22.17 -2.66
N PHE A 52 -5.91 21.14 -2.87
CA PHE A 52 -5.47 20.73 -4.21
C PHE A 52 -6.67 20.43 -5.11
N PHE A 53 -7.62 19.60 -4.64
CA PHE A 53 -8.81 19.25 -5.41
C PHE A 53 -9.63 20.49 -5.81
N TYR A 54 -9.91 21.37 -4.86
CA TYR A 54 -10.71 22.57 -5.10
C TYR A 54 -10.00 23.55 -6.05
N LYS A 55 -8.68 23.74 -5.88
CA LYS A 55 -7.86 24.56 -6.78
C LYS A 55 -7.84 24.05 -8.21
N GLU A 56 -7.67 22.73 -8.42
CA GLU A 56 -7.67 22.11 -9.76
C GLU A 56 -9.03 22.28 -10.47
N ASN A 57 -10.11 22.50 -9.71
CA ASN A 57 -11.47 22.69 -10.25
C ASN A 57 -11.95 24.14 -10.17
N ASN A 58 -11.07 25.12 -9.92
CA ASN A 58 -11.36 26.56 -9.81
C ASN A 58 -12.43 26.89 -8.75
N LEU A 59 -12.40 26.21 -7.63
CA LEU A 59 -13.29 26.41 -6.48
C LEU A 59 -12.48 26.84 -5.25
N GLU A 60 -13.18 27.39 -4.24
CA GLU A 60 -12.62 27.71 -2.92
C GLU A 60 -12.88 26.54 -1.97
N ALA A 61 -11.82 26.08 -1.28
CA ALA A 61 -11.93 24.97 -0.36
C ALA A 61 -12.69 25.36 0.91
N PRO A 62 -13.58 24.49 1.44
CA PRO A 62 -14.28 24.74 2.68
C PRO A 62 -13.33 24.64 3.87
N LYS A 63 -13.63 25.33 4.95
CA LYS A 63 -12.94 25.11 6.22
C LYS A 63 -13.45 23.84 6.87
N LEU A 64 -12.54 22.97 7.28
CA LEU A 64 -12.86 21.63 7.76
C LEU A 64 -12.16 21.34 9.10
N LYS A 65 -12.89 20.66 9.97
CA LYS A 65 -12.34 19.87 11.06
C LYS A 65 -12.25 18.42 10.59
N ILE A 66 -11.04 17.84 10.67
CA ILE A 66 -10.78 16.49 10.21
C ILE A 66 -10.27 15.65 11.38
N THR A 67 -10.95 14.53 11.68
CA THR A 67 -10.49 13.57 12.67
C THR A 67 -10.39 12.17 12.06
N VAL A 68 -9.53 11.33 12.63
CA VAL A 68 -9.22 10.01 12.06
C VAL A 68 -9.28 8.94 13.14
N ASP A 69 -10.06 7.90 12.89
CA ASP A 69 -9.98 6.64 13.63
C ASP A 69 -8.93 5.77 12.92
N ALA A 70 -7.67 5.88 13.39
CA ALA A 70 -6.52 5.30 12.74
C ALA A 70 -6.23 3.88 13.22
N ASN A 71 -6.51 2.88 12.38
CA ASN A 71 -6.15 1.49 12.63
C ASN A 71 -5.00 1.00 11.72
N VAL A 72 -4.72 1.71 10.61
CA VAL A 72 -3.58 1.44 9.74
C VAL A 72 -2.31 2.02 10.40
N PRO A 73 -1.32 1.18 10.78
CA PRO A 73 -0.09 1.66 11.40
C PRO A 73 0.66 2.67 10.54
N MET A 74 0.93 3.85 11.08
CA MET A 74 1.68 4.90 10.39
C MET A 74 3.17 4.54 10.28
N THR A 75 3.82 4.96 9.19
CA THR A 75 5.27 4.77 8.95
C THR A 75 5.72 3.30 9.04
N ARG A 76 4.87 2.38 8.60
CA ARG A 76 5.12 0.93 8.60
C ARG A 76 4.97 0.30 7.21
N GLY A 77 4.92 1.11 6.15
CA GLY A 77 4.78 0.59 4.78
C GLY A 77 3.38 0.03 4.46
N LEU A 78 2.34 0.57 5.10
CA LEU A 78 0.94 0.13 4.94
C LEU A 78 0.05 1.18 4.25
N GLY A 79 0.65 2.10 3.50
CA GLY A 79 -0.09 3.07 2.71
C GLY A 79 -0.90 4.09 3.52
N SER A 80 -0.50 4.41 4.77
CA SER A 80 -1.25 5.36 5.61
C SER A 80 -1.36 6.76 4.96
N SER A 81 -0.36 7.23 4.22
CA SER A 81 -0.43 8.46 3.41
C SER A 81 -1.50 8.35 2.33
N ALA A 82 -1.52 7.24 1.60
CA ALA A 82 -2.50 6.98 0.55
C ALA A 82 -3.93 7.00 1.09
N THR A 83 -4.16 6.44 2.31
CA THR A 83 -5.51 6.49 2.91
C THR A 83 -5.97 7.92 3.18
N CYS A 84 -5.06 8.83 3.58
CA CYS A 84 -5.37 10.24 3.78
C CYS A 84 -5.75 10.96 2.48
N ILE A 85 -4.99 10.69 1.41
CA ILE A 85 -5.19 11.29 0.08
C ILE A 85 -6.54 10.84 -0.49
N ASP A 86 -6.79 9.54 -0.49
CA ASP A 86 -8.01 8.98 -1.09
C ASP A 86 -9.25 9.40 -0.32
N ALA A 87 -9.20 9.44 1.02
CA ALA A 87 -10.30 9.92 1.83
C ALA A 87 -10.64 11.38 1.52
N ALA A 88 -9.61 12.23 1.41
CA ALA A 88 -9.79 13.65 1.13
C ALA A 88 -10.35 13.91 -0.28
N LEU A 89 -9.90 13.14 -1.29
CA LEU A 89 -10.42 13.25 -2.66
C LEU A 89 -11.87 12.78 -2.78
N LEU A 90 -12.22 11.65 -2.13
CA LEU A 90 -13.60 11.17 -2.11
C LEU A 90 -14.53 12.15 -1.40
N PHE A 91 -14.10 12.66 -0.22
CA PHE A 91 -14.83 13.70 0.47
C PHE A 91 -15.04 14.94 -0.43
N ALA A 92 -13.97 15.47 -1.00
CA ALA A 92 -14.01 16.70 -1.79
C ALA A 92 -14.91 16.56 -3.03
N ASN A 93 -14.87 15.41 -3.70
CA ASN A 93 -15.70 15.14 -4.86
C ASN A 93 -17.22 15.07 -4.51
N GLU A 94 -17.55 14.38 -3.44
CA GLU A 94 -18.94 14.29 -2.95
C GLU A 94 -19.44 15.64 -2.43
N PHE A 95 -18.64 16.30 -1.58
CA PHE A 95 -19.02 17.54 -0.92
C PHE A 95 -19.20 18.72 -1.91
N SER A 96 -18.35 18.80 -2.93
CA SER A 96 -18.44 19.82 -3.98
C SER A 96 -19.57 19.56 -4.99
N ASN A 97 -20.18 18.38 -4.99
CA ASN A 97 -21.15 17.91 -6.01
C ASN A 97 -20.61 17.95 -7.46
N LEU A 98 -19.29 17.95 -7.66
CA LEU A 98 -18.71 17.93 -9.01
C LEU A 98 -18.89 16.60 -9.71
N ASN A 99 -19.00 15.50 -8.97
CA ASN A 99 -19.17 14.15 -9.50
C ASN A 99 -18.13 13.79 -10.58
N LEU A 100 -16.86 14.15 -10.31
CA LEU A 100 -15.77 13.80 -11.21
C LEU A 100 -15.69 12.29 -11.38
N GLU A 101 -15.33 11.85 -12.58
CA GLU A 101 -15.11 10.45 -12.88
C GLU A 101 -13.97 9.86 -12.05
N LYS A 102 -14.10 8.58 -11.72
CA LYS A 102 -13.11 7.83 -10.93
C LYS A 102 -11.69 7.97 -11.48
N GLN A 103 -11.51 7.88 -12.80
CA GLN A 103 -10.24 8.04 -13.48
C GLN A 103 -9.54 9.35 -13.07
N LYS A 104 -10.30 10.46 -13.01
CA LYS A 104 -9.77 11.78 -12.65
C LYS A 104 -9.31 11.85 -11.21
N LEU A 105 -10.06 11.22 -10.28
CA LEU A 105 -9.68 11.14 -8.86
C LEU A 105 -8.39 10.32 -8.67
N LEU A 106 -8.27 9.20 -9.38
CA LEU A 106 -7.06 8.35 -9.35
C LEU A 106 -5.83 9.08 -9.90
N GLU A 107 -5.99 9.89 -10.95
CA GLU A 107 -4.93 10.76 -11.46
C GLU A 107 -4.50 11.80 -10.43
N TYR A 108 -5.46 12.44 -9.74
CA TYR A 108 -5.18 13.37 -8.66
C TYR A 108 -4.43 12.69 -7.51
N ALA A 109 -4.90 11.52 -7.07
CA ALA A 109 -4.24 10.74 -6.01
C ALA A 109 -2.79 10.40 -6.39
N THR A 110 -2.58 9.92 -7.63
CA THR A 110 -1.24 9.57 -8.12
C THR A 110 -0.33 10.80 -8.22
N ARG A 111 -0.85 11.95 -8.65
CA ARG A 111 -0.07 13.22 -8.71
C ARG A 111 0.37 13.70 -7.33
N ILE A 112 -0.48 13.53 -6.31
CA ILE A 112 -0.18 13.97 -4.93
C ILE A 112 0.82 13.02 -4.27
N GLU A 113 0.64 11.71 -4.40
CA GLU A 113 1.52 10.69 -3.79
C GLU A 113 2.85 10.55 -4.56
N GLY A 114 2.83 10.75 -5.88
CA GLY A 114 3.97 10.61 -6.78
C GLY A 114 4.11 9.24 -7.42
N HIS A 115 3.38 8.23 -6.96
CA HIS A 115 3.32 6.87 -7.52
C HIS A 115 1.98 6.19 -7.22
N PRO A 116 1.52 5.26 -8.10
CA PRO A 116 0.15 4.73 -8.01
C PRO A 116 -0.01 3.53 -7.07
N ASP A 117 1.06 2.88 -6.66
CA ASP A 117 1.11 1.56 -6.04
C ASP A 117 0.44 1.43 -4.66
N ASN A 118 0.19 2.55 -3.97
CA ASN A 118 -0.59 2.60 -2.73
C ASN A 118 -1.97 3.23 -2.94
N VAL A 119 -2.04 4.40 -3.59
CA VAL A 119 -3.30 5.12 -3.74
C VAL A 119 -4.32 4.38 -4.61
N LEU A 120 -3.89 3.69 -5.67
CA LEU A 120 -4.84 2.96 -6.49
C LEU A 120 -5.46 1.75 -5.78
N PRO A 121 -4.69 0.84 -5.16
CA PRO A 121 -5.33 -0.25 -4.42
C PRO A 121 -6.14 0.26 -3.22
N ALA A 122 -5.75 1.33 -2.52
CA ALA A 122 -6.55 1.90 -1.44
C ALA A 122 -7.90 2.42 -1.96
N PHE A 123 -7.89 3.09 -3.11
CA PHE A 123 -9.11 3.63 -3.72
C PHE A 123 -10.00 2.55 -4.35
N LEU A 124 -9.39 1.57 -5.03
CA LEU A 124 -10.11 0.60 -5.87
C LEU A 124 -10.39 -0.74 -5.16
N GLY A 125 -9.56 -1.10 -4.16
CA GLY A 125 -9.49 -2.47 -3.65
C GLY A 125 -8.74 -3.43 -4.58
N GLY A 126 -8.49 -4.64 -4.10
CA GLY A 126 -7.87 -5.73 -4.84
C GLY A 126 -6.38 -5.58 -5.06
N LEU A 127 -5.88 -6.35 -6.00
CA LEU A 127 -4.51 -6.27 -6.53
C LEU A 127 -4.50 -5.34 -7.74
N VAL A 128 -3.68 -4.30 -7.70
CA VAL A 128 -3.61 -3.29 -8.76
C VAL A 128 -2.19 -3.21 -9.30
N CYS A 129 -2.06 -3.16 -10.62
CA CYS A 129 -0.84 -2.80 -11.32
C CYS A 129 -1.12 -1.57 -12.17
N ALA A 130 -0.26 -0.55 -12.10
CA ALA A 130 -0.47 0.72 -12.77
C ALA A 130 0.82 1.34 -13.29
N SER A 131 0.68 2.17 -14.31
CA SER A 131 1.72 3.05 -14.84
C SER A 131 1.18 4.47 -14.93
N TYR A 132 2.03 5.44 -14.59
CA TYR A 132 1.72 6.86 -14.68
C TYR A 132 2.91 7.59 -15.31
N ASP A 133 2.89 7.65 -16.64
CA ASP A 133 3.91 8.34 -17.43
C ASP A 133 3.22 9.30 -18.41
N ASP A 134 2.53 8.76 -19.43
CA ASP A 134 1.71 9.52 -20.38
C ASP A 134 0.22 9.32 -20.07
N GLY A 135 -0.18 9.73 -18.83
CA GLY A 135 -1.49 9.45 -18.25
C GLY A 135 -1.51 8.19 -17.40
N LEU A 136 -2.59 8.02 -16.64
CA LEU A 136 -2.78 6.88 -15.75
C LEU A 136 -3.42 5.70 -16.48
N VAL A 137 -2.70 4.58 -16.52
CA VAL A 137 -3.21 3.29 -17.00
C VAL A 137 -3.06 2.26 -15.90
N TYR A 138 -4.11 1.52 -15.62
CA TYR A 138 -4.09 0.50 -14.57
C TYR A 138 -4.93 -0.72 -14.91
N TYR A 139 -4.63 -1.81 -14.22
CA TYR A 139 -5.43 -3.03 -14.21
C TYR A 139 -5.64 -3.49 -12.77
N LYS A 140 -6.90 -3.75 -12.40
CA LYS A 140 -7.30 -4.34 -11.11
C LYS A 140 -7.64 -5.80 -11.29
N ALA A 141 -7.22 -6.66 -10.37
CA ALA A 141 -7.61 -8.06 -10.29
C ALA A 141 -8.04 -8.43 -8.87
N GLU A 142 -8.91 -9.40 -8.76
CA GLU A 142 -9.15 -10.11 -7.51
C GLU A 142 -8.00 -11.10 -7.26
N VAL A 143 -7.65 -11.26 -5.99
CA VAL A 143 -6.65 -12.21 -5.56
C VAL A 143 -7.31 -13.54 -5.25
N SER A 144 -6.68 -14.63 -5.66
CA SER A 144 -7.18 -15.98 -5.41
C SER A 144 -7.29 -16.28 -3.91
N GLU A 145 -8.39 -16.88 -3.49
CA GLU A 145 -8.64 -17.37 -2.12
C GLU A 145 -7.69 -18.51 -1.68
N LYS A 146 -6.89 -19.04 -2.62
CA LYS A 146 -5.85 -20.00 -2.29
C LYS A 146 -4.68 -19.43 -1.53
N PHE A 147 -4.61 -18.11 -1.37
CA PHE A 147 -3.57 -17.43 -0.60
C PHE A 147 -4.05 -16.96 0.75
N LYS A 148 -3.12 -16.99 1.69
CA LYS A 148 -3.22 -16.43 3.02
C LYS A 148 -2.14 -15.38 3.20
N PHE A 149 -2.49 -14.29 3.86
CA PHE A 149 -1.62 -13.14 4.06
C PHE A 149 -1.35 -12.93 5.54
N THR A 150 -0.07 -12.88 5.90
CA THR A 150 0.36 -12.55 7.26
C THR A 150 1.27 -11.33 7.20
N LEU A 151 0.88 -10.27 7.87
CA LEU A 151 1.67 -9.05 8.01
C LEU A 151 2.53 -9.16 9.27
N LEU A 152 3.82 -9.00 9.12
CA LEU A 152 4.76 -8.85 10.23
C LEU A 152 5.01 -7.36 10.45
N VAL A 153 4.53 -6.83 11.56
CA VAL A 153 4.67 -5.42 11.93
C VAL A 153 5.82 -5.27 12.92
N ALA A 154 6.82 -4.48 12.55
CA ALA A 154 7.95 -4.15 13.43
C ALA A 154 7.58 -3.05 14.44
N ASP A 155 8.26 -3.00 15.58
CA ASP A 155 8.11 -1.94 16.58
C ASP A 155 8.88 -0.64 16.24
N PHE A 156 9.63 -0.62 15.13
CA PHE A 156 10.33 0.56 14.62
C PHE A 156 9.72 1.13 13.34
N ALA A 157 9.84 2.45 13.17
CA ALA A 157 9.35 3.17 12.00
C ALA A 157 10.36 3.15 10.84
N MET A 158 9.87 3.25 9.60
CA MET A 158 10.68 3.45 8.41
C MET A 158 10.18 4.67 7.63
N GLU A 159 11.05 5.65 7.46
CA GLU A 159 10.74 6.80 6.62
C GLU A 159 10.81 6.42 5.13
N THR A 160 9.74 6.71 4.38
CA THR A 160 9.67 6.42 2.94
C THR A 160 10.82 7.08 2.16
N LYS A 161 11.20 8.32 2.54
CA LYS A 161 12.33 9.03 1.92
C LYS A 161 13.66 8.29 2.10
N LEU A 162 13.91 7.75 3.30
CA LEU A 162 15.13 6.97 3.59
C LEU A 162 15.15 5.67 2.77
N ALA A 163 14.04 4.93 2.79
CA ALA A 163 13.90 3.69 2.04
C ALA A 163 14.04 3.89 0.52
N ARG A 164 13.51 5.01 -0.03
CA ARG A 164 13.66 5.37 -1.44
C ARG A 164 15.10 5.73 -1.79
N LYS A 165 15.78 6.50 -0.94
CA LYS A 165 17.18 6.89 -1.13
C LYS A 165 18.15 5.70 -1.12
N ALA A 166 17.79 4.60 -0.50
CA ALA A 166 18.61 3.39 -0.49
C ALA A 166 18.64 2.67 -1.86
N VAL A 167 17.62 2.86 -2.69
CA VAL A 167 17.50 2.22 -4.02
C VAL A 167 18.49 2.88 -4.99
N LYS A 168 19.14 2.08 -5.84
CA LYS A 168 20.09 2.59 -6.82
C LYS A 168 19.39 3.17 -8.05
N ASP A 169 19.94 4.25 -8.57
CA ASP A 169 19.45 4.90 -9.81
C ASP A 169 19.79 4.11 -11.08
N THR A 170 20.71 3.14 -11.01
CA THR A 170 21.18 2.36 -12.16
C THR A 170 21.19 0.88 -11.87
N LEU A 171 20.69 0.09 -12.81
CA LEU A 171 20.64 -1.37 -12.74
C LEU A 171 21.20 -1.98 -14.04
N SER A 172 21.68 -3.23 -13.96
CA SER A 172 22.05 -3.96 -15.18
C SER A 172 20.80 -4.30 -16.00
N LEU A 173 20.93 -4.34 -17.30
CA LEU A 173 19.81 -4.70 -18.19
C LEU A 173 19.24 -6.08 -17.86
N ASP A 174 20.08 -7.05 -17.49
CA ASP A 174 19.62 -8.40 -17.09
C ASP A 174 18.73 -8.35 -15.86
N HIS A 175 19.04 -7.50 -14.87
CA HIS A 175 18.21 -7.31 -13.69
C HIS A 175 16.86 -6.65 -14.05
N VAL A 176 16.88 -5.66 -14.94
CA VAL A 176 15.66 -4.99 -15.42
C VAL A 176 14.75 -5.98 -16.15
N ILE A 177 15.30 -6.74 -17.12
CA ILE A 177 14.54 -7.77 -17.86
C ILE A 177 13.95 -8.81 -16.91
N SER A 178 14.75 -9.29 -15.95
CA SER A 178 14.28 -10.27 -14.96
C SER A 178 13.14 -9.70 -14.09
N ASN A 179 13.25 -8.44 -13.64
CA ASN A 179 12.22 -7.80 -12.81
C ASN A 179 10.91 -7.60 -13.59
N ILE A 180 10.97 -7.14 -14.84
CA ILE A 180 9.80 -6.99 -15.71
C ILE A 180 9.05 -8.32 -15.84
N ALA A 181 9.77 -9.40 -16.17
CA ALA A 181 9.17 -10.73 -16.31
C ALA A 181 8.53 -11.21 -14.99
N LYS A 182 9.25 -11.07 -13.87
CA LYS A 182 8.79 -11.53 -12.56
C LYS A 182 7.62 -10.71 -12.02
N SER A 183 7.58 -9.41 -12.25
CA SER A 183 6.43 -8.58 -11.87
C SER A 183 5.15 -9.08 -12.55
N ASN A 184 5.20 -9.36 -13.86
CA ASN A 184 4.07 -9.93 -14.58
C ASN A 184 3.67 -11.32 -14.05
N LEU A 185 4.65 -12.20 -13.76
CA LEU A 185 4.38 -13.55 -13.24
C LEU A 185 3.78 -13.52 -11.83
N ILE A 186 4.23 -12.62 -10.94
CA ILE A 186 3.65 -12.45 -9.61
C ILE A 186 2.20 -11.99 -9.71
N PHE A 187 1.91 -10.98 -10.54
CA PHE A 187 0.54 -10.52 -10.74
C PHE A 187 -0.38 -11.67 -11.19
N GLN A 188 0.08 -12.44 -12.17
CA GLN A 188 -0.68 -13.59 -12.68
C GLN A 188 -0.81 -14.71 -11.62
N ALA A 189 0.29 -15.04 -10.92
CA ALA A 189 0.27 -16.07 -9.87
C ALA A 189 -0.74 -15.74 -8.78
N MET A 190 -0.78 -14.50 -8.31
CA MET A 190 -1.72 -14.05 -7.28
C MET A 190 -3.17 -14.12 -7.76
N ARG A 191 -3.42 -13.82 -9.04
CA ARG A 191 -4.75 -13.89 -9.63
C ARG A 191 -5.29 -15.31 -9.74
N ILE A 192 -4.45 -16.28 -10.13
CA ILE A 192 -4.89 -17.66 -10.38
C ILE A 192 -4.66 -18.63 -9.21
N GLY A 193 -3.94 -18.20 -8.17
CA GLY A 193 -3.62 -19.02 -7.00
C GLY A 193 -2.52 -20.05 -7.26
N ASP A 194 -1.44 -19.65 -7.97
CA ASP A 194 -0.29 -20.50 -8.26
C ASP A 194 0.88 -20.13 -7.33
N MET A 195 1.02 -20.92 -6.24
CA MET A 195 2.07 -20.68 -5.24
C MET A 195 3.47 -21.03 -5.76
N ASP A 196 3.62 -22.00 -6.66
CA ASP A 196 4.94 -22.34 -7.25
C ASP A 196 5.43 -21.21 -8.15
N MET A 197 4.56 -20.71 -9.03
CA MET A 197 4.86 -19.53 -9.86
C MET A 197 5.23 -18.31 -8.99
N LEU A 198 4.47 -18.05 -7.90
CA LEU A 198 4.74 -16.93 -6.98
C LEU A 198 6.14 -17.08 -6.36
N ARG A 199 6.47 -18.25 -5.80
CA ARG A 199 7.77 -18.50 -5.16
C ARG A 199 8.94 -18.34 -6.13
N ARG A 200 8.83 -18.88 -7.34
CA ARG A 200 9.88 -18.82 -8.38
C ARG A 200 10.06 -17.42 -8.94
N SER A 201 9.06 -16.57 -8.83
CA SER A 201 9.09 -15.18 -9.31
C SER A 201 9.39 -14.14 -8.23
N ALA A 202 9.48 -14.54 -6.95
CA ALA A 202 9.55 -13.63 -5.81
C ALA A 202 10.86 -12.83 -5.66
N LYS A 203 11.90 -13.16 -6.43
CA LYS A 203 13.19 -12.46 -6.31
C LYS A 203 13.16 -11.11 -7.00
N ASP A 204 13.28 -10.04 -6.22
CA ASP A 204 13.45 -8.67 -6.68
C ASP A 204 14.93 -8.31 -6.87
N TYR A 205 15.20 -7.37 -7.80
CA TYR A 205 16.52 -6.81 -8.07
C TYR A 205 16.55 -5.28 -7.96
N ILE A 206 15.39 -4.62 -7.79
CA ILE A 206 15.26 -3.16 -7.81
C ILE A 206 15.38 -2.58 -6.41
N HIS A 207 14.54 -2.99 -5.45
CA HIS A 207 14.44 -2.31 -4.16
C HIS A 207 14.78 -3.20 -2.95
N GLU A 208 14.30 -4.45 -2.88
CA GLU A 208 14.52 -5.31 -1.72
C GLU A 208 16.00 -5.52 -1.37
N PRO A 209 16.93 -5.74 -2.33
CA PRO A 209 18.35 -5.92 -2.02
C PRO A 209 18.97 -4.75 -1.27
N TYR A 210 18.44 -3.54 -1.47
CA TYR A 210 18.96 -2.31 -0.87
C TYR A 210 18.18 -1.89 0.38
N ARG A 211 16.87 -2.17 0.44
CA ARG A 211 16.02 -1.84 1.60
C ARG A 211 16.16 -2.83 2.75
N LYS A 212 16.42 -4.11 2.47
CA LYS A 212 16.51 -5.15 3.50
C LYS A 212 17.53 -4.85 4.59
N VAL A 213 18.60 -4.12 4.28
CA VAL A 213 19.65 -3.76 5.28
C VAL A 213 19.15 -2.72 6.29
N LEU A 214 18.04 -2.05 6.01
CA LEU A 214 17.39 -1.09 6.90
C LEU A 214 16.35 -1.77 7.81
N ILE A 215 16.07 -3.06 7.60
CA ILE A 215 15.04 -3.80 8.33
C ILE A 215 15.75 -4.89 9.17
N GLU A 216 15.73 -4.69 10.47
CA GLU A 216 16.29 -5.68 11.38
C GLU A 216 15.61 -7.05 11.21
N ASP A 217 16.37 -8.12 11.40
CA ASP A 217 15.92 -9.51 11.30
C ASP A 217 15.38 -9.95 9.91
N TYR A 218 15.45 -9.09 8.88
CA TYR A 218 14.88 -9.40 7.54
C TYR A 218 15.34 -10.76 7.01
N ASP A 219 16.65 -11.03 6.98
CA ASP A 219 17.17 -12.27 6.36
C ASP A 219 16.72 -13.52 7.15
N MET A 220 16.62 -13.43 8.49
CA MET A 220 16.08 -14.50 9.32
C MET A 220 14.59 -14.75 9.05
N LEU A 221 13.78 -13.69 9.01
CA LEU A 221 12.33 -13.81 8.74
C LEU A 221 12.07 -14.34 7.31
N LYS A 222 12.89 -13.91 6.35
CA LYS A 222 12.84 -14.41 4.96
C LYS A 222 13.17 -15.92 4.90
N GLU A 223 14.16 -16.36 5.66
CA GLU A 223 14.52 -17.78 5.74
C GLU A 223 13.40 -18.62 6.37
N ILE A 224 12.76 -18.12 7.43
CA ILE A 224 11.60 -18.77 8.06
C ILE A 224 10.46 -18.92 7.06
N ALA A 225 10.11 -17.85 6.33
CA ALA A 225 9.07 -17.90 5.29
C ALA A 225 9.41 -18.96 4.23
N ASN A 226 10.65 -18.96 3.72
CA ASN A 226 11.11 -19.92 2.69
C ASN A 226 11.04 -21.37 3.17
N LYS A 227 11.47 -21.66 4.42
CA LYS A 227 11.39 -23.01 5.03
C LYS A 227 9.95 -23.50 5.16
N ASN A 228 9.00 -22.58 5.29
CA ASN A 228 7.57 -22.86 5.35
C ASN A 228 6.89 -22.68 3.98
N GLU A 229 7.61 -22.84 2.88
CA GLU A 229 7.10 -22.79 1.50
C GLU A 229 6.29 -21.52 1.17
N SER A 230 6.61 -20.42 1.83
CA SER A 230 5.97 -19.12 1.73
C SER A 230 6.89 -18.09 1.09
N VAL A 231 6.32 -16.97 0.66
CA VAL A 231 7.06 -15.82 0.15
C VAL A 231 6.97 -14.69 1.16
N LEU A 232 8.06 -13.94 1.34
CA LEU A 232 8.08 -12.74 2.15
C LEU A 232 8.54 -11.56 1.29
N PHE A 233 7.78 -10.46 1.31
CA PHE A 233 8.08 -9.20 0.66
C PHE A 233 8.18 -8.06 1.67
N ILE A 234 8.96 -7.03 1.34
CA ILE A 234 8.89 -5.76 2.05
C ILE A 234 7.56 -5.08 1.67
N SER A 235 6.74 -4.73 2.66
CA SER A 235 5.50 -3.98 2.45
C SER A 235 5.81 -2.49 2.24
N GLY A 236 5.55 -1.98 1.04
CA GLY A 236 5.84 -0.59 0.69
C GLY A 236 7.30 -0.20 0.91
N ALA A 237 7.53 0.80 1.75
CA ALA A 237 8.88 1.20 2.17
C ALA A 237 9.49 0.32 3.28
N GLY A 238 8.70 -0.52 3.93
CA GLY A 238 8.97 -1.16 5.22
C GLY A 238 8.49 -0.22 6.34
N SER A 239 8.73 -0.56 7.60
CA SER A 239 9.42 -1.70 8.19
C SER A 239 8.63 -3.02 8.14
N SER A 240 7.33 -2.99 7.90
CA SER A 240 6.51 -4.21 7.83
C SER A 240 6.89 -5.11 6.66
N LEU A 241 6.68 -6.40 6.87
CA LEU A 241 6.92 -7.45 5.88
C LEU A 241 5.61 -8.21 5.63
N LEU A 242 5.30 -8.48 4.37
CA LEU A 242 4.14 -9.25 3.97
C LEU A 242 4.54 -10.68 3.63
N VAL A 243 4.01 -11.64 4.35
CA VAL A 243 4.17 -13.07 4.07
C VAL A 243 2.94 -13.56 3.31
N ILE A 244 3.18 -14.26 2.19
CA ILE A 244 2.15 -14.88 1.37
C ILE A 244 2.38 -16.39 1.38
N SER A 245 1.37 -17.15 1.74
CA SER A 245 1.40 -18.61 1.82
C SER A 245 0.17 -19.24 1.17
N ASP A 246 0.24 -20.54 0.91
CA ASP A 246 -0.97 -21.31 0.56
C ASP A 246 -1.96 -21.25 1.73
N SER A 247 -3.25 -21.09 1.45
CA SER A 247 -4.31 -21.00 2.47
C SER A 247 -4.42 -22.25 3.35
N ASN A 248 -3.98 -23.41 2.87
CA ASN A 248 -3.93 -24.67 3.64
C ASN A 248 -2.65 -24.84 4.45
N ASN A 249 -1.67 -23.95 4.32
CA ASN A 249 -0.40 -24.02 5.04
C ASN A 249 -0.59 -23.62 6.50
N LYS A 250 -0.77 -24.60 7.39
CA LYS A 250 -0.93 -24.38 8.83
C LYS A 250 0.39 -24.07 9.54
N ASN A 251 1.53 -24.44 8.97
CA ASN A 251 2.84 -24.25 9.61
C ASN A 251 3.19 -22.77 9.73
N ILE A 252 2.67 -21.92 8.83
CA ILE A 252 2.95 -20.49 8.83
C ILE A 252 2.28 -19.76 10.01
N ASP A 253 1.20 -20.30 10.57
CA ASP A 253 0.39 -19.64 11.62
C ASP A 253 1.18 -19.36 12.89
N THR A 254 2.14 -20.22 13.21
CA THR A 254 3.00 -20.10 14.39
C THR A 254 4.48 -19.92 14.05
N ALA A 255 4.81 -19.87 12.77
CA ALA A 255 6.22 -19.83 12.34
C ALA A 255 6.96 -18.56 12.81
N PHE A 256 6.22 -17.50 13.10
CA PHE A 256 6.77 -16.22 13.55
C PHE A 256 6.54 -15.94 15.05
N ASP A 257 6.07 -16.92 15.81
CA ASP A 257 5.87 -16.79 17.24
C ASP A 257 7.17 -16.97 18.02
N ASN A 258 7.35 -16.19 19.08
CA ASN A 258 8.44 -16.32 20.06
C ASN A 258 9.86 -16.41 19.46
N LEU A 259 10.10 -15.71 18.37
CA LEU A 259 11.40 -15.63 17.73
C LEU A 259 12.40 -14.83 18.60
N GLY A 260 13.65 -15.27 18.65
CA GLY A 260 14.75 -14.54 19.28
C GLY A 260 15.25 -13.38 18.41
N THR A 261 14.33 -12.50 17.99
CA THR A 261 14.59 -11.35 17.12
C THR A 261 15.14 -10.16 17.90
N LYS A 262 15.87 -9.27 17.22
CA LYS A 262 16.34 -7.99 17.78
C LYS A 262 15.22 -7.01 17.96
N ALA A 263 14.38 -6.83 16.91
CA ALA A 263 13.16 -6.04 16.96
C ALA A 263 11.98 -6.88 17.49
N LYS A 264 10.94 -6.20 18.00
CA LYS A 264 9.70 -6.87 18.34
C LYS A 264 8.82 -6.92 17.09
N TRP A 265 8.38 -8.12 16.75
CA TRP A 265 7.53 -8.37 15.60
C TRP A 265 6.16 -8.85 16.06
N LYS A 266 5.11 -8.29 15.46
CA LYS A 266 3.72 -8.72 15.67
C LYS A 266 3.18 -9.28 14.35
N ALA A 267 2.78 -10.55 14.34
CA ALA A 267 2.10 -11.15 13.21
C ALA A 267 0.59 -10.83 13.25
N ILE A 268 0.04 -10.42 12.12
CA ILE A 268 -1.38 -10.10 11.93
C ILE A 268 -1.85 -10.76 10.65
N ASN A 269 -2.88 -11.60 10.74
CA ASN A 269 -3.52 -12.16 9.55
C ASN A 269 -4.37 -11.08 8.88
N LEU A 270 -4.23 -10.96 7.56
CA LEU A 270 -4.96 -9.99 6.75
C LEU A 270 -5.86 -10.70 5.74
N GLU A 271 -6.99 -10.07 5.46
CA GLU A 271 -7.86 -10.40 4.34
C GLU A 271 -7.75 -9.33 3.26
N VAL A 272 -7.78 -9.74 1.99
CA VAL A 272 -7.78 -8.79 0.87
C VAL A 272 -9.10 -8.01 0.88
N ASP A 273 -9.00 -6.71 0.75
CA ASP A 273 -10.13 -5.82 0.49
C ASP A 273 -10.32 -5.70 -1.03
N ASN A 274 -11.48 -6.09 -1.56
CA ASN A 274 -11.78 -5.99 -2.98
C ASN A 274 -12.65 -4.78 -3.34
N ASP A 275 -13.14 -4.05 -2.36
CA ASP A 275 -14.10 -2.96 -2.53
C ASP A 275 -13.42 -1.59 -2.65
N GLY A 276 -12.34 -1.37 -1.89
CA GLY A 276 -11.60 -0.11 -1.83
C GLY A 276 -12.28 0.93 -0.92
N ALA A 277 -11.96 2.20 -1.15
CA ALA A 277 -12.46 3.30 -0.36
C ALA A 277 -13.92 3.64 -0.65
N TYR A 278 -14.69 4.00 0.39
CA TYR A 278 -16.09 4.39 0.26
C TYR A 278 -16.57 5.33 1.37
N ILE A 279 -17.67 6.00 1.11
CA ILE A 279 -18.34 6.89 2.06
C ILE A 279 -19.31 6.05 2.90
N LEU A 280 -19.17 6.14 4.22
CA LEU A 280 -20.12 5.55 5.18
C LEU A 280 -21.39 6.41 5.24
N ARG A 281 -22.54 5.80 4.96
CA ARG A 281 -23.85 6.44 4.96
C ARG A 281 -24.66 6.06 6.18
#